data_0b83a83289a5dc35ecbb50c48c5a704d
#
_entry.id   0b83a83289a5dc35ecbb50c48c5a704d
#
_cell.length_a   1.000
_cell.length_b   1.000
_cell.length_c   1.000
_cell.angle_alpha   90.00
_cell.angle_beta   90.00
_cell.angle_gamma   90.00
#
_symmetry.space_group_name_H-M   'P 1'
#
loop_
_entity.id
_entity.type
_entity.pdbx_description
1 polymer ?
#
loop_
_entity_poly.entity_id
_entity_poly.type
_entity_poly.pdbx_seq_one_letter_code
_entity_poly.pdbx_strand_id
1 'polypeptide(L)'
;DLERVNANLSRLQGENKRLTENLKASQASYNEINEQYINLLWEDGMFLDEDDLQEQDAPPAPSGVRERIGEEVYEKLAGKRLVVVGGHANTQRVLRELFPEWRFFAVDEKLTDSMSAVDAVAVLARYTSHKNVEQARAAVKSADVPMLTVSYNGPTSICQALAKML
;
A
#
# COMPACT_ATOMS: atom_id res chain seq x y z
N ASP A 1 26.97 -4.39 39.91
CA ASP A 1 26.34 -3.55 38.84
C ASP A 1 26.47 -4.15 37.45
N LEU A 2 27.62 -4.69 37.04
CA LEU A 2 27.84 -5.28 35.71
C LEU A 2 26.97 -6.52 35.45
N GLU A 3 26.79 -7.41 36.41
CA GLU A 3 25.93 -8.58 36.29
C GLU A 3 24.46 -8.19 36.07
N ARG A 4 23.99 -7.16 36.77
CA ARG A 4 22.63 -6.64 36.63
C ARG A 4 22.38 -6.03 35.25
N VAL A 5 23.40 -5.34 34.72
CA VAL A 5 23.36 -4.75 33.38
C VAL A 5 23.31 -5.85 32.31
N ASN A 6 24.16 -6.87 32.45
CA ASN A 6 24.18 -8.02 31.53
C ASN A 6 22.87 -8.83 31.55
N ALA A 7 22.30 -9.03 32.72
CA ALA A 7 20.99 -9.68 32.85
C ALA A 7 19.86 -8.87 32.17
N ASN A 8 19.86 -7.54 32.34
CA ASN A 8 18.92 -6.69 31.66
C ASN A 8 19.12 -6.67 30.14
N LEU A 9 20.35 -6.66 29.66
CA LEU A 9 20.67 -6.73 28.24
C LEU A 9 20.14 -8.03 27.62
N SER A 10 20.42 -9.18 28.25
CA SER A 10 19.92 -10.48 27.78
C SER A 10 18.40 -10.54 27.75
N ARG A 11 17.72 -9.98 28.75
CA ARG A 11 16.26 -9.89 28.78
C ARG A 11 15.72 -9.04 27.65
N LEU A 12 16.28 -7.84 27.43
CA LEU A 12 15.87 -6.94 26.35
C LEU A 12 16.12 -7.54 24.96
N GLN A 13 17.23 -8.25 24.78
CA GLN A 13 17.51 -8.98 23.53
C GLN A 13 16.47 -10.09 23.28
N GLY A 14 16.08 -10.82 24.33
CA GLY A 14 15.01 -11.81 24.24
C GLY A 14 13.66 -11.22 23.90
N GLU A 15 13.30 -10.10 24.53
CA GLU A 15 12.07 -9.36 24.22
C GLU A 15 12.06 -8.81 22.79
N ASN A 16 13.16 -8.23 22.33
CA ASN A 16 13.29 -7.74 20.95
C ASN A 16 13.15 -8.88 19.93
N LYS A 17 13.77 -10.02 20.18
CA LYS A 17 13.63 -11.19 19.30
C LYS A 17 12.16 -11.64 19.23
N ARG A 18 11.49 -11.77 20.37
CA ARG A 18 10.07 -12.15 20.44
C ARG A 18 9.16 -11.14 19.72
N LEU A 19 9.41 -9.83 19.90
CA LEU A 19 8.64 -8.80 19.23
C LEU A 19 8.83 -8.84 17.71
N THR A 20 10.06 -9.07 17.25
CA THR A 20 10.35 -9.22 15.82
C THR A 20 9.67 -10.45 15.22
N GLU A 21 9.66 -11.58 15.93
CA GLU A 21 8.97 -12.80 15.51
C GLU A 21 7.44 -12.57 15.45
N ASN A 22 6.87 -11.92 16.46
CA ASN A 22 5.44 -11.58 16.48
C ASN A 22 5.06 -10.61 15.35
N LEU A 23 5.90 -9.62 15.06
CA LEU A 23 5.70 -8.70 13.96
C LEU A 23 5.67 -9.43 12.61
N LYS A 24 6.63 -10.33 12.37
CA LYS A 24 6.66 -11.14 11.15
C LYS A 24 5.44 -12.05 11.02
N ALA A 25 5.01 -12.68 12.11
CA ALA A 25 3.81 -13.52 12.10
C ALA A 25 2.54 -12.70 11.82
N SER A 26 2.42 -11.52 12.43
CA SER A 26 1.31 -10.60 12.18
C SER A 26 1.28 -10.13 10.72
N GLN A 27 2.44 -9.82 10.17
CA GLN A 27 2.57 -9.39 8.77
C GLN A 27 2.20 -10.52 7.79
N ALA A 28 2.62 -11.75 8.06
CA ALA A 28 2.23 -12.91 7.26
C ALA A 28 0.71 -13.14 7.28
N SER A 29 0.10 -13.08 8.47
CA SER A 29 -1.36 -13.19 8.62
C SER A 29 -2.11 -12.08 7.90
N TYR A 30 -1.62 -10.84 7.98
CA TYR A 30 -2.19 -9.72 7.26
C TYR A 30 -2.13 -9.92 5.74
N ASN A 31 -1.00 -10.37 5.22
CA ASN A 31 -0.85 -10.64 3.79
C ASN A 31 -1.80 -11.76 3.32
N GLU A 32 -1.98 -12.82 4.15
CA GLU A 32 -2.93 -13.90 3.85
C GLU A 32 -4.38 -13.40 3.80
N ILE A 33 -4.81 -12.60 4.79
CA ILE A 33 -6.15 -12.00 4.80
C ILE A 33 -6.35 -11.09 3.58
N ASN A 34 -5.33 -10.34 3.21
CA ASN A 34 -5.38 -9.46 2.07
C ASN A 34 -5.46 -10.24 0.74
N GLU A 35 -4.77 -11.38 0.64
CA GLU A 35 -4.93 -12.30 -0.51
C GLU A 35 -6.37 -12.84 -0.61
N GLN A 36 -6.96 -13.23 0.51
CA GLN A 36 -8.35 -13.70 0.54
C GLN A 36 -9.31 -12.58 0.13
N TYR A 37 -9.10 -11.36 0.62
CA TYR A 37 -9.92 -10.20 0.25
C TYR A 37 -9.82 -9.88 -1.24
N ILE A 38 -8.63 -9.91 -1.81
CA ILE A 38 -8.44 -9.72 -3.25
C ILE A 38 -9.18 -10.81 -4.05
N ASN A 39 -9.09 -12.07 -3.63
CA ASN A 39 -9.80 -13.15 -4.31
C ASN A 39 -11.33 -12.95 -4.28
N LEU A 40 -11.87 -12.50 -3.14
CA LEU A 40 -13.29 -12.16 -3.04
C LEU A 40 -13.69 -11.01 -3.98
N LEU A 41 -12.86 -9.97 -4.07
CA LEU A 41 -13.10 -8.86 -5.01
C LEU A 41 -13.11 -9.32 -6.48
N TRP A 42 -12.37 -10.38 -6.80
CA TRP A 42 -12.34 -10.97 -8.12
C TRP A 42 -13.61 -11.79 -8.41
N GLU A 43 -14.03 -12.62 -7.45
CA GLU A 43 -15.25 -13.41 -7.57
C GLU A 43 -16.49 -12.50 -7.72
N ASP A 44 -16.48 -11.34 -7.06
CA ASP A 44 -17.55 -10.35 -7.14
C ASP A 44 -17.46 -9.43 -8.40
N GLY A 45 -16.48 -9.64 -9.29
CA GLY A 45 -16.29 -8.83 -10.50
C GLY A 45 -15.91 -7.38 -10.21
N MET A 46 -15.29 -7.10 -9.07
CA MET A 46 -14.88 -5.75 -8.66
C MET A 46 -13.61 -5.25 -9.37
N PHE A 47 -12.85 -6.14 -9.98
CA PHE A 47 -11.75 -5.77 -10.88
C PHE A 47 -12.32 -5.61 -12.29
N LEU A 48 -12.04 -4.45 -12.90
CA LEU A 48 -12.45 -4.18 -14.28
C LEU A 48 -11.45 -4.80 -15.26
N ASP A 49 -11.97 -5.33 -16.37
CA ASP A 49 -11.15 -5.70 -17.50
C ASP A 49 -10.53 -4.44 -18.15
N GLU A 50 -9.41 -4.60 -18.86
CA GLU A 50 -8.66 -3.48 -19.44
C GLU A 50 -9.51 -2.60 -20.37
N ASP A 51 -10.56 -3.17 -20.99
CA ASP A 51 -11.46 -2.47 -21.91
C ASP A 51 -12.51 -1.59 -21.21
N ASP A 52 -12.75 -1.78 -19.89
CA ASP A 52 -13.75 -1.03 -19.13
C ASP A 52 -13.18 0.27 -18.48
N LEU A 53 -11.89 0.55 -18.67
CA LEU A 53 -11.19 1.70 -18.09
C LEU A 53 -11.45 2.99 -18.88
N GLN A 54 -12.71 3.35 -19.12
CA GLN A 54 -13.04 4.61 -19.79
C GLN A 54 -12.86 5.82 -18.86
N GLU A 55 -12.34 6.90 -19.42
CA GLU A 55 -12.16 8.19 -18.73
C GLU A 55 -13.51 8.75 -18.26
N GLN A 56 -13.68 8.84 -16.95
CA GLN A 56 -14.79 9.55 -16.33
C GLN A 56 -14.28 10.75 -15.55
N ASP A 57 -14.83 11.92 -15.88
CA ASP A 57 -14.75 13.21 -15.19
C ASP A 57 -13.38 13.82 -14.81
N ALA A 58 -13.26 15.14 -14.95
CA ALA A 58 -12.07 15.87 -14.56
C ALA A 58 -11.74 15.69 -13.05
N PRO A 59 -10.50 15.33 -12.70
CA PRO A 59 -10.15 15.09 -11.31
C PRO A 59 -10.15 16.40 -10.50
N PRO A 60 -10.44 16.32 -9.18
CA PRO A 60 -10.30 17.47 -8.31
C PRO A 60 -8.85 17.97 -8.29
N ALA A 61 -8.66 19.28 -8.10
CA ALA A 61 -7.34 19.85 -7.94
C ALA A 61 -6.62 19.24 -6.70
N PRO A 62 -5.30 19.02 -6.74
CA PRO A 62 -4.54 18.45 -5.63
C PRO A 62 -4.70 19.20 -4.29
N SER A 63 -4.75 20.53 -4.35
CA SER A 63 -5.00 21.39 -3.19
C SER A 63 -6.31 21.08 -2.50
N GLY A 64 -7.39 20.92 -3.26
CA GLY A 64 -8.69 20.54 -2.71
C GLY A 64 -8.72 19.13 -2.09
N VAL A 65 -7.90 18.22 -2.58
CA VAL A 65 -7.74 16.89 -1.97
C VAL A 65 -6.99 17.01 -0.64
N ARG A 66 -5.88 17.76 -0.60
CA ARG A 66 -5.10 17.98 0.63
C ARG A 66 -5.96 18.57 1.74
N GLU A 67 -6.76 19.59 1.43
CA GLU A 67 -7.69 20.19 2.39
C GLU A 67 -8.70 19.16 2.97
N ARG A 68 -9.22 18.27 2.11
CA ARG A 68 -10.23 17.27 2.50
C ARG A 68 -9.66 16.12 3.34
N ILE A 69 -8.42 15.71 3.09
CA ILE A 69 -7.77 14.66 3.88
C ILE A 69 -7.31 15.17 5.23
N GLY A 70 -7.01 16.46 5.36
CA GLY A 70 -6.44 17.08 6.55
C GLY A 70 -4.93 16.89 6.67
N GLU A 71 -4.28 17.78 7.42
CA GLU A 71 -2.82 17.80 7.52
C GLU A 71 -2.26 16.55 8.20
N GLU A 72 -2.93 16.03 9.24
CA GLU A 72 -2.50 14.81 9.95
C GLU A 72 -2.39 13.60 9.01
N VAL A 73 -3.40 13.40 8.16
CA VAL A 73 -3.39 12.30 7.17
C VAL A 73 -2.32 12.54 6.11
N TYR A 74 -2.19 13.79 5.66
CA TYR A 74 -1.17 14.16 4.68
C TYR A 74 0.24 13.87 5.19
N GLU A 75 0.60 14.37 6.40
CA GLU A 75 1.91 14.17 7.00
C GLU A 75 2.23 12.69 7.22
N LYS A 76 1.25 11.91 7.67
CA LYS A 76 1.40 10.46 7.86
C LYS A 76 1.76 9.74 6.56
N LEU A 77 1.15 10.14 5.45
CA LEU A 77 1.35 9.53 4.14
C LEU A 77 2.59 10.08 3.40
N ALA A 78 2.89 11.38 3.53
CA ALA A 78 4.04 12.01 2.91
C ALA A 78 5.38 11.43 3.40
N GLY A 79 5.42 10.90 4.64
CA GLY A 79 6.60 10.22 5.17
C GLY A 79 6.78 8.78 4.68
N LYS A 80 5.89 8.25 3.83
CA LYS A 80 5.90 6.85 3.37
C LYS A 80 6.28 6.73 1.91
N ARG A 81 7.04 5.68 1.60
CA ARG A 81 7.41 5.32 0.24
C ARG A 81 6.52 4.18 -0.22
N LEU A 82 5.48 4.50 -0.97
CA LEU A 82 4.52 3.53 -1.46
C LEU A 82 4.78 3.21 -2.93
N VAL A 83 4.52 1.95 -3.28
CA VAL A 83 4.31 1.53 -4.67
C VAL A 83 2.82 1.39 -4.88
N VAL A 84 2.26 2.18 -5.76
CA VAL A 84 0.83 2.17 -6.08
C VAL A 84 0.61 1.47 -7.41
N VAL A 85 -0.21 0.43 -7.40
CA VAL A 85 -0.52 -0.42 -8.55
C VAL A 85 -1.97 -0.22 -8.96
N GLY A 86 -2.20 0.11 -10.23
CA GLY A 86 -3.54 0.41 -10.74
C GLY A 86 -4.03 1.81 -10.38
N GLY A 87 -5.33 2.00 -10.47
CA GLY A 87 -5.98 3.30 -10.30
C GLY A 87 -6.12 4.06 -11.60
N HIS A 88 -7.19 4.85 -11.68
CA HIS A 88 -7.48 5.69 -12.84
C HIS A 88 -6.37 6.74 -13.07
N ALA A 89 -6.03 7.02 -14.32
CA ALA A 89 -4.97 7.96 -14.70
C ALA A 89 -5.09 9.33 -14.00
N ASN A 90 -6.30 9.86 -13.91
CA ASN A 90 -6.60 11.11 -13.22
C ASN A 90 -6.33 11.05 -11.71
N THR A 91 -6.69 9.93 -11.07
CA THR A 91 -6.42 9.69 -9.65
C THR A 91 -4.92 9.58 -9.39
N GLN A 92 -4.21 8.81 -10.22
CA GLN A 92 -2.75 8.69 -10.14
C GLN A 92 -2.06 10.04 -10.31
N ARG A 93 -2.54 10.89 -11.25
CA ARG A 93 -1.99 12.23 -11.45
C ARG A 93 -2.09 13.08 -10.18
N VAL A 94 -3.27 13.13 -9.57
CA VAL A 94 -3.48 13.88 -8.32
C VAL A 94 -2.63 13.35 -7.18
N LEU A 95 -2.58 12.04 -7.00
CA LEU A 95 -1.79 11.42 -5.93
C LEU A 95 -0.28 11.61 -6.15
N ARG A 96 0.19 11.59 -7.41
CA ARG A 96 1.61 11.84 -7.75
C ARG A 96 2.02 13.29 -7.45
N GLU A 97 1.11 14.25 -7.67
CA GLU A 97 1.35 15.65 -7.33
C GLU A 97 1.37 15.88 -5.81
N LEU A 98 0.53 15.15 -5.05
CA LEU A 98 0.49 15.23 -3.59
C LEU A 98 1.66 14.50 -2.91
N PHE A 99 2.05 13.36 -3.45
CA PHE A 99 3.06 12.47 -2.87
C PHE A 99 4.11 12.09 -3.92
N PRO A 100 5.05 12.98 -4.23
CA PRO A 100 6.08 12.73 -5.26
C PRO A 100 7.02 11.56 -4.93
N GLU A 101 7.10 11.16 -3.67
CA GLU A 101 7.87 10.00 -3.21
C GLU A 101 7.23 8.64 -3.56
N TRP A 102 5.95 8.66 -3.92
CA TRP A 102 5.25 7.44 -4.30
C TRP A 102 5.56 7.06 -5.73
N ARG A 103 5.66 5.76 -5.97
CA ARG A 103 5.84 5.21 -7.32
C ARG A 103 4.52 4.67 -7.81
N PHE A 104 4.15 5.00 -9.05
CA PHE A 104 2.88 4.61 -9.65
C PHE A 104 3.14 3.73 -10.86
N PHE A 105 2.49 2.58 -10.90
CA PHE A 105 2.54 1.66 -12.01
C PHE A 105 1.19 1.64 -12.73
N ALA A 106 1.22 1.89 -14.04
CA ALA A 106 0.04 1.80 -14.90
C ALA A 106 -0.33 0.33 -15.15
N VAL A 107 -1.53 0.12 -15.72
CA VAL A 107 -2.13 -1.20 -15.95
C VAL A 107 -1.21 -2.15 -16.76
N ASP A 108 -0.39 -1.62 -17.68
CA ASP A 108 0.50 -2.42 -18.54
C ASP A 108 1.98 -2.38 -18.15
N GLU A 109 2.31 -1.71 -17.08
CA GLU A 109 3.70 -1.50 -16.67
C GLU A 109 4.20 -2.69 -15.84
N LYS A 110 5.43 -3.16 -16.12
CA LYS A 110 6.03 -4.23 -15.32
C LYS A 110 6.60 -3.68 -14.03
N LEU A 111 6.26 -4.32 -12.93
CA LEU A 111 6.84 -4.04 -11.61
C LEU A 111 8.29 -4.57 -11.58
N THR A 112 9.22 -3.84 -12.18
CA THR A 112 10.62 -4.28 -12.37
C THR A 112 11.58 -3.65 -11.36
N ASP A 113 11.13 -2.63 -10.62
CA ASP A 113 11.99 -1.89 -9.70
C ASP A 113 12.24 -2.62 -8.39
N SER A 114 13.44 -2.41 -7.85
CA SER A 114 13.79 -2.90 -6.52
C SER A 114 12.79 -2.40 -5.46
N MET A 115 12.20 -3.33 -4.75
CA MET A 115 11.29 -3.09 -3.63
C MET A 115 12.04 -2.78 -2.31
N SER A 116 13.38 -2.71 -2.35
CA SER A 116 14.28 -2.58 -1.18
C SER A 116 14.14 -1.26 -0.49
N ALA A 117 13.26 -0.52 -0.41
CA ALA A 117 13.06 0.72 0.34
C ALA A 117 11.61 1.20 0.29
N VAL A 118 10.70 0.26 0.08
CA VAL A 118 9.26 0.50 -0.01
C VAL A 118 8.64 0.14 1.33
N ASP A 119 7.79 1.01 1.85
CA ASP A 119 7.10 0.76 3.12
C ASP A 119 5.86 -0.13 2.94
N ALA A 120 5.19 -0.01 1.78
CA ALA A 120 4.06 -0.87 1.42
C ALA A 120 3.76 -0.81 -0.09
N VAL A 121 3.03 -1.83 -0.58
CA VAL A 121 2.43 -1.83 -1.92
C VAL A 121 0.94 -1.60 -1.80
N ALA A 122 0.42 -0.54 -2.40
CA ALA A 122 -0.99 -0.22 -2.44
C ALA A 122 -1.60 -0.65 -3.79
N VAL A 123 -2.59 -1.52 -3.75
CA VAL A 123 -3.34 -1.97 -4.92
C VAL A 123 -4.69 -1.26 -4.95
N LEU A 124 -4.93 -0.46 -5.98
CA LEU A 124 -6.20 0.23 -6.20
C LEU A 124 -7.12 -0.69 -7.01
N ALA A 125 -7.90 -1.51 -6.29
CA ALA A 125 -8.61 -2.67 -6.83
C ALA A 125 -9.56 -2.36 -8.00
N ARG A 126 -10.22 -1.21 -8.01
CA ARG A 126 -11.24 -0.87 -9.02
C ARG A 126 -10.69 -0.57 -10.42
N TYR A 127 -9.40 -0.26 -10.53
CA TYR A 127 -8.76 0.10 -11.79
C TYR A 127 -7.40 -0.59 -11.88
N THR A 128 -7.41 -1.90 -11.72
CA THR A 128 -6.21 -2.72 -11.76
C THR A 128 -6.49 -4.01 -12.53
N SER A 129 -5.62 -4.38 -13.45
CA SER A 129 -5.72 -5.65 -14.17
C SER A 129 -5.26 -6.82 -13.30
N HIS A 130 -5.76 -8.00 -13.62
CA HIS A 130 -5.35 -9.28 -13.01
C HIS A 130 -3.84 -9.43 -12.99
N LYS A 131 -3.22 -9.21 -14.11
CA LYS A 131 -1.78 -9.32 -14.29
C LYS A 131 -1.00 -8.43 -13.32
N ASN A 132 -1.45 -7.20 -13.09
CA ASN A 132 -0.80 -6.27 -12.18
C ASN A 132 -0.95 -6.66 -10.72
N VAL A 133 -2.10 -7.23 -10.34
CA VAL A 133 -2.30 -7.79 -8.99
C VAL A 133 -1.35 -8.95 -8.74
N GLU A 134 -1.21 -9.87 -9.70
CA GLU A 134 -0.27 -11.00 -9.59
C GLU A 134 1.19 -10.54 -9.51
N GLN A 135 1.56 -9.52 -10.27
CA GLN A 135 2.89 -8.91 -10.18
C GLN A 135 3.12 -8.25 -8.80
N ALA A 136 2.12 -7.52 -8.29
CA ALA A 136 2.19 -6.93 -6.96
C ALA A 136 2.36 -8.00 -5.87
N ARG A 137 1.62 -9.09 -5.94
CA ARG A 137 1.74 -10.24 -5.03
C ARG A 137 3.14 -10.85 -5.06
N ALA A 138 3.67 -11.08 -6.26
CA ALA A 138 5.01 -11.63 -6.41
C ALA A 138 6.09 -10.71 -5.82
N ALA A 139 5.97 -9.40 -6.07
CA ALA A 139 6.88 -8.38 -5.55
C ALA A 139 6.82 -8.28 -4.02
N VAL A 140 5.63 -8.28 -3.43
CA VAL A 140 5.40 -8.27 -1.98
C VAL A 140 6.03 -9.50 -1.31
N LYS A 141 5.81 -10.69 -1.86
CA LYS A 141 6.43 -11.94 -1.34
C LYS A 141 7.95 -11.91 -1.40
N SER A 142 8.51 -11.30 -2.45
CA SER A 142 9.96 -11.19 -2.61
C SER A 142 10.60 -10.18 -1.66
N ALA A 143 9.91 -9.10 -1.35
CA ALA A 143 10.45 -7.97 -0.58
C ALA A 143 10.06 -7.97 0.90
N ASP A 144 9.15 -8.87 1.32
CA ASP A 144 8.59 -8.95 2.69
C ASP A 144 7.97 -7.61 3.16
N VAL A 145 7.22 -6.95 2.26
CA VAL A 145 6.51 -5.70 2.54
C VAL A 145 5.00 -5.92 2.58
N PRO A 146 4.21 -5.12 3.32
CA PRO A 146 2.76 -5.26 3.37
C PRO A 146 2.13 -4.86 2.02
N MET A 147 1.04 -5.58 1.66
CA MET A 147 0.20 -5.23 0.53
C MET A 147 -1.13 -4.66 1.06
N LEU A 148 -1.44 -3.43 0.65
CA LEU A 148 -2.65 -2.71 1.04
C LEU A 148 -3.62 -2.72 -0.15
N THR A 149 -4.85 -3.18 0.06
CA THR A 149 -5.87 -3.20 -0.99
C THR A 149 -6.91 -2.13 -0.73
N VAL A 150 -7.13 -1.25 -1.68
CA VAL A 150 -8.03 -0.11 -1.59
C VAL A 150 -9.09 -0.19 -2.68
N SER A 151 -10.36 -0.26 -2.29
CA SER A 151 -11.51 -0.36 -3.20
C SER A 151 -12.15 1.00 -3.56
N TYR A 152 -11.56 2.09 -3.13
CA TYR A 152 -12.06 3.44 -3.38
C TYR A 152 -11.48 4.03 -4.67
N ASN A 153 -12.25 4.93 -5.31
CA ASN A 153 -11.88 5.56 -6.58
C ASN A 153 -11.33 6.98 -6.42
N GLY A 154 -11.86 7.73 -5.44
CA GLY A 154 -11.47 9.12 -5.24
C GLY A 154 -10.16 9.27 -4.48
N PRO A 155 -9.28 10.22 -4.86
CA PRO A 155 -7.99 10.40 -4.21
C PRO A 155 -8.12 10.69 -2.69
N THR A 156 -9.13 11.43 -2.27
CA THR A 156 -9.41 11.69 -0.83
C THR A 156 -9.69 10.40 -0.07
N SER A 157 -10.60 9.56 -0.58
CA SER A 157 -10.98 8.30 0.07
C SER A 157 -9.83 7.28 0.08
N ILE A 158 -9.01 7.27 -0.97
CA ILE A 158 -7.80 6.44 -1.05
C ILE A 158 -6.81 6.86 0.03
N CYS A 159 -6.50 8.15 0.15
CA CYS A 159 -5.60 8.65 1.18
C CYS A 159 -6.09 8.32 2.59
N GLN A 160 -7.37 8.53 2.88
CA GLN A 160 -7.96 8.22 4.18
C GLN A 160 -7.90 6.72 4.50
N ALA A 161 -8.13 5.85 3.51
CA ALA A 161 -8.02 4.41 3.66
C ALA A 161 -6.57 3.98 3.93
N LEU A 162 -5.61 4.45 3.13
CA LEU A 162 -4.19 4.14 3.31
C LEU A 162 -3.66 4.62 4.66
N ALA A 163 -4.05 5.81 5.10
CA ALA A 163 -3.65 6.33 6.41
C ALA A 163 -4.18 5.52 7.60
N LYS A 164 -5.30 4.81 7.45
CA LYS A 164 -5.82 3.89 8.47
C LYS A 164 -5.10 2.55 8.50
N MET A 165 -4.54 2.14 7.37
CA MET A 165 -3.86 0.85 7.21
C MET A 165 -2.37 0.92 7.59
N LEU A 166 -1.75 2.10 7.43
CA LEU A 166 -0.34 2.38 7.74
C LEU A 166 -0.19 2.97 9.15
#